data_03f8e4b98d51445616d900e39bf9c358
#
_entry.id   03f8e4b98d51445616d900e39bf9c358
#
_cell.length_a   1.000
_cell.length_b   1.000
_cell.length_c   1.000
_cell.angle_alpha   90.00
_cell.angle_beta   90.00
_cell.angle_gamma   90.00
#
_symmetry.space_group_name_H-M   'P 1'
#
loop_
_entity.id
_entity.type
_entity.pdbx_description
1 polymer ?
#
loop_
_entity_poly.entity_id
_entity_poly.type
_entity_poly.pdbx_seq_one_letter_code
_entity_poly.pdbx_strand_id
1 'polypeptide(L)'
;MGDKVFSVVVLCFRHFEHLNNAISSVLSQDYKRIELIVSDDGSDNFPAEKIHRFIEKNKTPNICSVTVRQESKNVGTVKHLNHARHCCHGDYIVFLAADDMFYNERVLSSYVQGLEDAPSNCYIEMAQTAMYDEHMGVLTEYYLKKPVQDAIEATVKDSTELMRMLLRYGPCLPSTSTCFTADFFTRFGDFDEHYQLVEDFPMHFRLAKENWVIHYANFVAIKHRHGGISHGQKGARTTTVLRYYTDLYQSMVELILPAINIYLPENEAKHVRRNWKKQQLWIEINSFEKQNAMWKLIIDGARKVKRGAVYFPLKKWTWFLKAYLITMVSKCWISKMIAAEFGVQLLPWIDTLAWVLLGAMVLCATAQLILKVYRKATRFDRNIIALG
;
A
#
# COMPACT_ATOMS: atom_id res chain seq x y z
N MET A 1 -5.59 -8.89 37.99
CA MET A 1 -6.12 -8.52 36.66
C MET A 1 -7.59 -8.26 36.84
N GLY A 2 -7.94 -6.99 36.96
CA GLY A 2 -9.29 -6.56 37.29
C GLY A 2 -10.23 -6.60 36.09
N ASP A 3 -11.44 -6.18 36.30
CA ASP A 3 -12.60 -6.15 35.42
C ASP A 3 -12.47 -5.37 34.10
N LYS A 4 -11.26 -5.22 33.54
CA LYS A 4 -11.01 -4.49 32.32
C LYS A 4 -11.65 -5.15 31.10
N VAL A 5 -12.24 -4.34 30.23
CA VAL A 5 -12.94 -4.78 29.02
C VAL A 5 -12.06 -4.57 27.80
N PHE A 6 -12.09 -5.51 26.86
CA PHE A 6 -11.41 -5.42 25.58
C PHE A 6 -12.43 -5.19 24.47
N SER A 7 -12.43 -4.04 23.83
CA SER A 7 -13.25 -3.77 22.65
C SER A 7 -12.55 -4.30 21.39
N VAL A 8 -13.18 -5.25 20.73
CA VAL A 8 -12.74 -5.76 19.42
C VAL A 8 -13.70 -5.26 18.36
N VAL A 9 -13.17 -4.48 17.42
CA VAL A 9 -13.93 -3.89 16.30
C VAL A 9 -13.63 -4.65 15.02
N VAL A 10 -14.61 -5.40 14.51
CA VAL A 10 -14.53 -6.05 13.20
C VAL A 10 -15.09 -5.10 12.15
N LEU A 11 -14.22 -4.64 11.25
CA LEU A 11 -14.56 -3.68 10.20
C LEU A 11 -14.83 -4.40 8.88
N CYS A 12 -15.95 -4.12 8.22
CA CYS A 12 -16.28 -4.71 6.94
C CYS A 12 -16.84 -3.72 5.93
N PHE A 13 -16.69 -4.05 4.64
CA PHE A 13 -17.30 -3.35 3.52
C PHE A 13 -17.42 -4.27 2.30
N ARG A 14 -18.65 -4.59 1.89
CA ARG A 14 -19.03 -5.40 0.70
C ARG A 14 -18.59 -6.87 0.70
N HIS A 15 -17.47 -7.21 1.33
CA HIS A 15 -16.92 -8.56 1.34
C HIS A 15 -17.26 -9.24 2.67
N PHE A 16 -18.25 -10.12 2.67
CA PHE A 16 -18.74 -10.80 3.88
C PHE A 16 -18.38 -12.29 3.93
N GLU A 17 -17.76 -12.81 2.89
CA GLU A 17 -17.42 -14.23 2.75
C GLU A 17 -16.51 -14.75 3.87
N HIS A 18 -15.67 -13.89 4.44
CA HIS A 18 -14.74 -14.24 5.51
C HIS A 18 -15.14 -13.70 6.88
N LEU A 19 -16.19 -12.88 6.95
CA LEU A 19 -16.62 -12.21 8.18
C LEU A 19 -16.91 -13.17 9.33
N ASN A 20 -17.51 -14.33 9.06
CA ASN A 20 -17.75 -15.35 10.08
C ASN A 20 -16.45 -15.92 10.67
N ASN A 21 -15.38 -16.03 9.86
CA ASN A 21 -14.08 -16.49 10.33
C ASN A 21 -13.44 -15.45 11.25
N ALA A 22 -13.51 -14.17 10.86
CA ALA A 22 -13.05 -13.06 11.70
C ALA A 22 -13.77 -13.06 13.04
N ILE A 23 -15.11 -13.09 13.04
CA ILE A 23 -15.93 -13.15 14.26
C ILE A 23 -15.60 -14.38 15.10
N SER A 24 -15.48 -15.57 14.48
CA SER A 24 -15.13 -16.80 15.22
C SER A 24 -13.79 -16.68 15.92
N SER A 25 -12.81 -16.03 15.29
CA SER A 25 -11.50 -15.82 15.93
C SER A 25 -11.56 -14.88 17.14
N VAL A 26 -12.54 -13.98 17.20
CA VAL A 26 -12.81 -13.14 18.36
C VAL A 26 -13.53 -13.94 19.45
N LEU A 27 -14.56 -14.72 19.08
CA LEU A 27 -15.35 -15.53 20.02
C LEU A 27 -14.51 -16.61 20.70
N SER A 28 -13.43 -17.07 20.09
CA SER A 28 -12.52 -18.09 20.62
C SER A 28 -11.42 -17.52 21.56
N GLN A 29 -11.34 -16.20 21.76
CA GLN A 29 -10.32 -15.61 22.60
C GLN A 29 -10.49 -15.99 24.09
N ASP A 30 -9.37 -16.18 24.79
CA ASP A 30 -9.34 -16.57 26.21
C ASP A 30 -9.54 -15.40 27.19
N TYR A 31 -9.63 -14.16 26.68
CA TYR A 31 -9.83 -12.97 27.50
C TYR A 31 -11.23 -12.92 28.11
N LYS A 32 -11.32 -12.53 29.39
CA LYS A 32 -12.55 -12.70 30.21
C LYS A 32 -13.70 -11.78 29.83
N ARG A 33 -13.45 -10.58 29.34
CA ARG A 33 -14.48 -9.57 29.07
C ARG A 33 -14.23 -8.89 27.73
N ILE A 34 -14.96 -9.33 26.72
CA ILE A 34 -14.84 -8.84 25.35
C ILE A 34 -16.13 -8.13 24.95
N GLU A 35 -16.04 -6.89 24.54
CA GLU A 35 -17.04 -6.16 23.78
C GLU A 35 -16.77 -6.37 22.29
N LEU A 36 -17.70 -7.02 21.58
CA LEU A 36 -17.59 -7.26 20.15
C LEU A 36 -18.42 -6.24 19.37
N ILE A 37 -17.77 -5.48 18.49
CA ILE A 37 -18.41 -4.51 17.61
C ILE A 37 -18.17 -4.96 16.18
N VAL A 38 -19.24 -5.24 15.41
CA VAL A 38 -19.17 -5.49 13.97
C VAL A 38 -19.73 -4.27 13.27
N SER A 39 -18.89 -3.59 12.48
CA SER A 39 -19.21 -2.33 11.84
C SER A 39 -19.04 -2.41 10.32
N ASP A 40 -20.11 -2.11 9.58
CA ASP A 40 -20.12 -2.06 8.11
C ASP A 40 -20.08 -0.63 7.59
N ASP A 41 -19.25 -0.37 6.58
CA ASP A 41 -19.10 0.95 5.94
C ASP A 41 -20.13 1.19 4.82
N GLY A 42 -21.42 0.95 5.11
CA GLY A 42 -22.54 1.28 4.23
C GLY A 42 -22.64 0.39 2.98
N SER A 43 -22.54 -0.91 3.15
CA SER A 43 -22.75 -1.88 2.06
C SER A 43 -24.24 -2.06 1.76
N ASP A 44 -24.61 -2.20 0.49
CA ASP A 44 -26.00 -2.33 0.04
C ASP A 44 -26.74 -3.56 0.64
N ASN A 45 -26.01 -4.64 0.92
CA ASN A 45 -26.60 -5.94 1.36
C ASN A 45 -25.95 -6.43 2.65
N PHE A 46 -25.75 -5.57 3.64
CA PHE A 46 -25.18 -5.97 4.92
C PHE A 46 -26.09 -6.94 5.66
N PRO A 47 -25.64 -8.16 5.97
CA PRO A 47 -26.50 -9.20 6.52
C PRO A 47 -26.59 -9.15 8.06
N ALA A 48 -26.94 -7.99 8.64
CA ALA A 48 -26.92 -7.73 10.08
C ALA A 48 -27.61 -8.82 10.92
N GLU A 49 -28.84 -9.25 10.53
CA GLU A 49 -29.57 -10.29 11.27
C GLU A 49 -28.88 -11.67 11.21
N LYS A 50 -28.23 -12.00 10.09
CA LYS A 50 -27.47 -13.26 9.99
C LYS A 50 -26.25 -13.23 10.89
N ILE A 51 -25.57 -12.09 10.94
CA ILE A 51 -24.40 -11.86 11.80
C ILE A 51 -24.84 -11.96 13.27
N HIS A 52 -25.91 -11.29 13.67
CA HIS A 52 -26.48 -11.38 15.02
C HIS A 52 -26.76 -12.83 15.41
N ARG A 53 -27.51 -13.57 14.58
CA ARG A 53 -27.81 -14.97 14.81
C ARG A 53 -26.57 -15.85 14.91
N PHE A 54 -25.55 -15.58 14.07
CA PHE A 54 -24.29 -16.30 14.13
C PHE A 54 -23.56 -16.06 15.45
N ILE A 55 -23.45 -14.80 15.89
CA ILE A 55 -22.81 -14.44 17.16
C ILE A 55 -23.58 -15.08 18.34
N GLU A 56 -24.89 -14.90 18.40
CA GLU A 56 -25.73 -15.46 19.51
C GLU A 56 -25.60 -16.97 19.63
N LYS A 57 -25.50 -17.67 18.50
CA LYS A 57 -25.37 -19.15 18.51
C LYS A 57 -23.99 -19.61 19.00
N ASN A 58 -22.93 -18.80 18.77
CA ASN A 58 -21.54 -19.22 18.99
C ASN A 58 -20.83 -18.43 20.10
N LYS A 59 -21.47 -17.39 20.69
CA LYS A 59 -20.85 -16.61 21.75
C LYS A 59 -20.60 -17.43 23.01
N THR A 60 -19.50 -17.12 23.63
CA THR A 60 -19.04 -17.69 24.91
C THR A 60 -19.28 -16.68 26.03
N PRO A 61 -19.27 -17.11 27.31
CA PRO A 61 -19.55 -16.22 28.46
C PRO A 61 -18.64 -15.03 28.61
N ASN A 62 -17.47 -15.01 27.94
CA ASN A 62 -16.53 -13.90 27.94
C ASN A 62 -16.98 -12.74 27.03
N ILE A 63 -17.96 -12.91 26.16
CA ILE A 63 -18.54 -11.83 25.36
C ILE A 63 -19.55 -11.08 26.21
N CYS A 64 -19.16 -9.92 26.72
CA CYS A 64 -19.99 -9.14 27.63
C CYS A 64 -20.97 -8.19 26.92
N SER A 65 -20.66 -7.76 25.70
CA SER A 65 -21.58 -6.98 24.84
C SER A 65 -21.35 -7.26 23.36
N VAL A 66 -22.37 -7.05 22.55
CA VAL A 66 -22.33 -7.20 21.08
C VAL A 66 -23.06 -6.03 20.44
N THR A 67 -22.38 -5.36 19.53
CA THR A 67 -22.94 -4.29 18.68
C THR A 67 -22.75 -4.67 17.22
N VAL A 68 -23.83 -4.72 16.45
CA VAL A 68 -23.77 -4.86 14.99
C VAL A 68 -24.37 -3.60 14.40
N ARG A 69 -23.56 -2.83 13.67
CA ARG A 69 -23.95 -1.53 13.12
C ARG A 69 -23.57 -1.40 11.66
N GLN A 70 -24.24 -0.49 10.97
CA GLN A 70 -23.98 -0.16 9.58
C GLN A 70 -24.02 1.36 9.41
N GLU A 71 -23.10 1.90 8.61
CA GLU A 71 -23.18 3.27 8.10
C GLU A 71 -24.32 3.41 7.07
N SER A 72 -24.95 4.58 7.01
CA SER A 72 -26.02 4.85 6.02
C SER A 72 -25.51 4.84 4.58
N LYS A 73 -24.22 5.07 4.39
CA LYS A 73 -23.48 5.05 3.11
C LYS A 73 -21.99 4.87 3.37
N ASN A 74 -21.24 4.46 2.35
CA ASN A 74 -19.78 4.40 2.45
C ASN A 74 -19.19 5.79 2.77
N VAL A 75 -18.47 5.87 3.89
CA VAL A 75 -17.80 7.08 4.38
C VAL A 75 -16.29 7.05 4.22
N GLY A 76 -15.73 5.90 3.86
CA GLY A 76 -14.29 5.66 3.71
C GLY A 76 -13.65 5.12 4.99
N THR A 77 -12.51 4.43 4.83
CA THR A 77 -11.85 3.65 5.88
C THR A 77 -11.61 4.47 7.14
N VAL A 78 -10.96 5.64 7.02
CA VAL A 78 -10.55 6.44 8.19
C VAL A 78 -11.75 6.92 8.99
N LYS A 79 -12.75 7.48 8.31
CA LYS A 79 -13.97 7.98 8.97
C LYS A 79 -14.79 6.85 9.57
N HIS A 80 -14.93 5.73 8.86
CA HIS A 80 -15.60 4.54 9.36
C HIS A 80 -14.92 4.00 10.64
N LEU A 81 -13.59 3.98 10.64
CA LEU A 81 -12.79 3.54 11.78
C LEU A 81 -13.00 4.46 13.00
N ASN A 82 -13.04 5.79 12.82
CA ASN A 82 -13.37 6.74 13.88
C ASN A 82 -14.78 6.51 14.42
N HIS A 83 -15.78 6.37 13.56
CA HIS A 83 -17.16 6.11 13.97
C HIS A 83 -17.30 4.78 14.76
N ALA A 84 -16.62 3.72 14.31
CA ALA A 84 -16.62 2.44 15.01
C ALA A 84 -15.89 2.54 16.35
N ARG A 85 -14.77 3.27 16.41
CA ARG A 85 -14.05 3.54 17.67
C ARG A 85 -14.93 4.26 18.70
N HIS A 86 -15.76 5.20 18.30
CA HIS A 86 -16.68 5.89 19.21
C HIS A 86 -17.76 4.98 19.84
N CYS A 87 -17.93 3.76 19.31
CA CYS A 87 -18.78 2.72 19.90
C CYS A 87 -18.04 1.86 20.93
N CYS A 88 -16.73 2.03 21.11
CA CYS A 88 -15.93 1.26 22.05
C CYS A 88 -16.03 1.82 23.47
N HIS A 89 -16.24 0.93 24.46
CA HIS A 89 -16.30 1.26 25.88
C HIS A 89 -15.24 0.53 26.71
N GLY A 90 -14.43 -0.32 26.06
CA GLY A 90 -13.39 -1.10 26.70
C GLY A 90 -12.14 -0.27 27.03
N ASP A 91 -11.36 -0.80 27.96
CA ASP A 91 -10.05 -0.26 28.36
C ASP A 91 -8.97 -0.46 27.28
N TYR A 92 -9.15 -1.48 26.48
CA TYR A 92 -8.28 -1.83 25.35
C TYR A 92 -9.11 -1.93 24.07
N ILE A 93 -8.53 -1.51 22.97
CA ILE A 93 -9.21 -1.45 21.67
C ILE A 93 -8.29 -2.05 20.59
N VAL A 94 -8.84 -2.96 19.79
CA VAL A 94 -8.20 -3.51 18.61
C VAL A 94 -9.14 -3.51 17.41
N PHE A 95 -8.60 -3.21 16.24
CA PHE A 95 -9.34 -3.25 14.97
C PHE A 95 -8.94 -4.48 14.18
N LEU A 96 -9.93 -5.20 13.66
CA LEU A 96 -9.77 -6.41 12.86
C LEU A 96 -10.52 -6.24 11.54
N ALA A 97 -9.84 -6.40 10.42
CA ALA A 97 -10.53 -6.43 9.13
C ALA A 97 -11.35 -7.73 8.97
N ALA A 98 -12.48 -7.66 8.27
CA ALA A 98 -13.40 -8.79 8.12
C ALA A 98 -12.82 -9.99 7.34
N ASP A 99 -11.73 -9.80 6.63
CA ASP A 99 -10.98 -10.83 5.90
C ASP A 99 -9.78 -11.39 6.68
N ASP A 100 -9.47 -10.82 7.84
CA ASP A 100 -8.40 -11.25 8.74
C ASP A 100 -8.93 -12.07 9.92
N MET A 101 -8.01 -12.66 10.68
CA MET A 101 -8.32 -13.42 11.91
C MET A 101 -7.25 -13.22 12.96
N PHE A 102 -7.60 -13.30 14.24
CA PHE A 102 -6.62 -13.49 15.29
C PHE A 102 -5.81 -14.77 15.05
N TYR A 103 -4.52 -14.72 15.36
CA TYR A 103 -3.60 -15.83 15.09
C TYR A 103 -3.91 -17.08 15.91
N ASN A 104 -4.29 -16.90 17.17
CA ASN A 104 -4.72 -17.94 18.09
C ASN A 104 -5.64 -17.37 19.18
N GLU A 105 -6.07 -18.18 20.12
CA GLU A 105 -6.99 -17.83 21.21
C GLU A 105 -6.39 -16.92 22.29
N ARG A 106 -5.06 -16.72 22.32
CA ARG A 106 -4.35 -15.98 23.36
C ARG A 106 -3.96 -14.55 22.97
N VAL A 107 -4.38 -14.07 21.80
CA VAL A 107 -3.92 -12.77 21.28
C VAL A 107 -4.32 -11.62 22.22
N LEU A 108 -5.56 -11.58 22.70
CA LEU A 108 -6.00 -10.50 23.57
C LEU A 108 -5.29 -10.51 24.93
N SER A 109 -5.11 -11.68 25.55
CA SER A 109 -4.33 -11.81 26.79
C SER A 109 -2.87 -11.44 26.59
N SER A 110 -2.29 -11.76 25.42
CA SER A 110 -0.91 -11.40 25.09
C SER A 110 -0.72 -9.90 24.94
N TYR A 111 -1.69 -9.18 24.36
CA TYR A 111 -1.64 -7.70 24.30
C TYR A 111 -1.69 -7.09 25.70
N VAL A 112 -2.55 -7.57 26.58
CA VAL A 112 -2.62 -7.05 27.95
C VAL A 112 -1.32 -7.29 28.69
N GLN A 113 -0.74 -8.49 28.57
CA GLN A 113 0.56 -8.78 29.18
C GLN A 113 1.67 -7.84 28.67
N GLY A 114 1.74 -7.61 27.35
CA GLY A 114 2.71 -6.71 26.77
C GLY A 114 2.54 -5.26 27.24
N LEU A 115 1.31 -4.76 27.36
CA LEU A 115 1.03 -3.42 27.91
C LEU A 115 1.35 -3.30 29.41
N GLU A 116 1.23 -4.40 30.18
CA GLU A 116 1.66 -4.43 31.58
C GLU A 116 3.19 -4.41 31.72
N ASP A 117 3.91 -5.03 30.79
CA ASP A 117 5.37 -5.06 30.73
C ASP A 117 5.97 -3.77 30.12
N ALA A 118 5.15 -3.00 29.40
CA ALA A 118 5.56 -1.78 28.71
C ALA A 118 5.83 -0.61 29.70
N PRO A 119 6.61 0.40 29.29
CA PRO A 119 6.76 1.63 30.05
C PRO A 119 5.40 2.28 30.36
N SER A 120 5.25 2.91 31.54
CA SER A 120 3.99 3.53 31.99
C SER A 120 3.44 4.65 31.10
N ASN A 121 4.25 5.19 30.21
CA ASN A 121 3.88 6.18 29.20
C ASN A 121 3.56 5.56 27.83
N CYS A 122 3.47 4.22 27.75
CA CYS A 122 3.10 3.51 26.55
C CYS A 122 1.59 3.25 26.52
N TYR A 123 0.96 3.63 25.44
CA TYR A 123 -0.49 3.49 25.22
C TYR A 123 -0.81 2.63 23.99
N ILE A 124 0.22 2.11 23.35
CA ILE A 124 0.14 1.36 22.09
C ILE A 124 1.04 0.14 22.19
N GLU A 125 0.45 -1.01 21.97
CA GLU A 125 1.15 -2.28 21.82
C GLU A 125 1.06 -2.76 20.38
N MET A 126 2.19 -2.99 19.75
CA MET A 126 2.28 -3.51 18.38
C MET A 126 2.83 -4.93 18.39
N ALA A 127 2.18 -5.81 17.65
CA ALA A 127 2.61 -7.19 17.49
C ALA A 127 2.88 -7.54 16.03
N GLN A 128 3.30 -8.76 15.75
CA GLN A 128 3.58 -9.24 14.40
C GLN A 128 2.30 -9.64 13.67
N THR A 129 2.28 -9.40 12.36
CA THR A 129 1.26 -9.90 11.43
C THR A 129 1.85 -11.01 10.57
N ALA A 130 1.20 -12.16 10.52
CA ALA A 130 1.52 -13.27 9.62
C ALA A 130 0.72 -13.12 8.33
N MET A 131 1.41 -12.95 7.21
CA MET A 131 0.81 -12.78 5.88
C MET A 131 0.53 -14.15 5.27
N TYR A 132 -0.71 -14.42 4.94
CA TYR A 132 -1.14 -15.67 4.32
C TYR A 132 -1.59 -15.45 2.88
N ASP A 133 -1.61 -16.52 2.10
CA ASP A 133 -2.20 -16.53 0.77
C ASP A 133 -3.71 -16.21 0.82
N GLU A 134 -4.32 -16.02 -0.36
CA GLU A 134 -5.75 -15.70 -0.53
C GLU A 134 -6.68 -16.74 0.14
N HIS A 135 -6.24 -18.00 0.26
CA HIS A 135 -6.98 -19.09 0.87
C HIS A 135 -6.65 -19.34 2.35
N MET A 136 -5.78 -18.56 2.95
CA MET A 136 -5.30 -18.72 4.34
C MET A 136 -4.63 -20.07 4.62
N GLY A 137 -4.14 -20.74 3.58
CA GLY A 137 -3.50 -22.05 3.67
C GLY A 137 -1.98 -22.00 3.83
N VAL A 138 -1.34 -21.00 3.25
CA VAL A 138 0.11 -20.89 3.20
C VAL A 138 0.59 -19.57 3.80
N LEU A 139 1.42 -19.66 4.85
CA LEU A 139 2.15 -18.50 5.37
C LEU A 139 3.18 -18.07 4.32
N THR A 140 3.07 -16.83 3.84
CA THR A 140 3.97 -16.29 2.82
C THR A 140 5.15 -15.54 3.43
N GLU A 141 4.89 -14.73 4.46
CA GLU A 141 5.90 -13.94 5.16
C GLU A 141 5.36 -13.35 6.48
N TYR A 142 6.23 -12.74 7.25
CA TYR A 142 5.85 -11.87 8.36
C TYR A 142 5.97 -10.40 7.94
N TYR A 143 4.99 -9.58 8.32
CA TYR A 143 4.90 -8.17 7.92
C TYR A 143 6.09 -7.37 8.46
N LEU A 144 6.27 -7.34 9.77
CA LEU A 144 7.37 -6.60 10.41
C LEU A 144 8.70 -7.31 10.18
N LYS A 145 9.56 -6.70 9.38
CA LYS A 145 10.91 -7.17 9.15
C LYS A 145 11.83 -6.80 10.33
N LYS A 146 12.86 -7.59 10.57
CA LYS A 146 13.77 -7.39 11.71
C LYS A 146 14.30 -5.94 11.86
N PRO A 147 14.74 -5.24 10.80
CA PRO A 147 15.18 -3.84 10.95
C PRO A 147 14.11 -2.88 11.47
N VAL A 148 12.83 -3.15 11.14
CA VAL A 148 11.69 -2.34 11.63
C VAL A 148 11.40 -2.68 13.10
N GLN A 149 11.41 -3.96 13.46
CA GLN A 149 11.27 -4.39 14.86
C GLN A 149 12.35 -3.77 15.74
N ASP A 150 13.63 -3.86 15.34
CA ASP A 150 14.76 -3.27 16.06
C ASP A 150 14.60 -1.74 16.22
N ALA A 151 14.06 -1.07 15.19
CA ALA A 151 13.80 0.36 15.25
C ALA A 151 12.66 0.70 16.21
N ILE A 152 11.59 -0.10 16.27
CA ILE A 152 10.49 0.08 17.23
C ILE A 152 11.03 -0.11 18.66
N GLU A 153 11.78 -1.17 18.92
CA GLU A 153 12.40 -1.43 20.24
C GLU A 153 13.34 -0.30 20.65
N ALA A 154 14.07 0.29 19.70
CA ALA A 154 14.95 1.43 19.96
C ALA A 154 14.19 2.70 20.38
N THR A 155 12.91 2.86 20.01
CA THR A 155 12.10 4.05 20.34
C THR A 155 11.91 4.23 21.85
N VAL A 156 11.95 3.15 22.61
CA VAL A 156 11.88 3.18 24.08
C VAL A 156 13.05 3.98 24.67
N LYS A 157 14.22 3.94 24.02
CA LYS A 157 15.44 4.64 24.45
C LYS A 157 15.61 6.00 23.78
N ASP A 158 15.25 6.11 22.52
CA ASP A 158 15.32 7.35 21.74
C ASP A 158 14.04 7.49 20.89
N SER A 159 13.13 8.34 21.34
CA SER A 159 11.84 8.57 20.67
C SER A 159 12.00 9.14 19.25
N THR A 160 13.17 9.71 18.91
CA THR A 160 13.44 10.19 17.55
C THR A 160 13.67 9.06 16.55
N GLU A 161 13.93 7.84 17.02
CA GLU A 161 14.10 6.66 16.14
C GLU A 161 12.80 6.31 15.39
N LEU A 162 11.64 6.50 16.00
CA LEU A 162 10.37 6.33 15.30
C LEU A 162 10.28 7.24 14.06
N MET A 163 10.63 8.52 14.23
CA MET A 163 10.65 9.48 13.10
C MET A 163 11.66 9.06 12.03
N ARG A 164 12.89 8.72 12.43
CA ARG A 164 13.93 8.29 11.47
C ARG A 164 13.50 7.04 10.70
N MET A 165 12.89 6.09 11.38
CA MET A 165 12.36 4.87 10.78
C MET A 165 11.28 5.18 9.73
N LEU A 166 10.27 5.99 10.10
CA LEU A 166 9.19 6.38 9.18
C LEU A 166 9.73 7.15 7.95
N LEU A 167 10.73 8.00 8.15
CA LEU A 167 11.38 8.73 7.05
C LEU A 167 12.17 7.79 6.12
N ARG A 168 12.81 6.74 6.67
CA ARG A 168 13.60 5.77 5.89
C ARG A 168 12.73 4.77 5.13
N TYR A 169 11.72 4.23 5.80
CA TYR A 169 10.96 3.07 5.32
C TYR A 169 9.54 3.44 4.85
N GLY A 170 9.03 4.63 5.20
CA GLY A 170 7.66 5.04 4.90
C GLY A 170 6.63 4.31 5.78
N PRO A 171 5.45 3.97 5.23
CA PRO A 171 4.42 3.23 5.96
C PRO A 171 4.84 1.77 6.14
N CYS A 172 5.56 1.49 7.22
CA CYS A 172 6.14 0.19 7.52
C CYS A 172 5.58 -0.45 8.80
N LEU A 173 4.68 0.24 9.48
CA LEU A 173 4.02 -0.24 10.69
C LEU A 173 2.59 -0.70 10.35
N PRO A 174 2.15 -1.87 10.84
CA PRO A 174 0.80 -2.36 10.58
C PRO A 174 -0.21 -1.70 11.52
N SER A 175 -1.38 -1.31 11.01
CA SER A 175 -2.53 -0.94 11.83
C SER A 175 -3.26 -2.17 12.39
N THR A 176 -3.28 -3.26 11.63
CA THR A 176 -4.07 -4.47 11.95
C THR A 176 -3.60 -5.22 13.19
N SER A 177 -2.30 -5.21 13.51
CA SER A 177 -1.74 -5.86 14.70
C SER A 177 -1.36 -4.86 15.80
N THR A 178 -2.14 -3.80 15.93
CA THR A 178 -1.94 -2.75 16.92
C THR A 178 -3.09 -2.75 17.92
N CYS A 179 -2.76 -2.83 19.21
CA CYS A 179 -3.67 -2.65 20.31
C CYS A 179 -3.46 -1.27 20.95
N PHE A 180 -4.57 -0.59 21.22
CA PHE A 180 -4.60 0.72 21.84
C PHE A 180 -5.20 0.63 23.23
N THR A 181 -4.73 1.44 24.17
CA THR A 181 -5.49 1.70 25.41
C THR A 181 -6.58 2.74 25.14
N ALA A 182 -7.67 2.75 25.92
CA ALA A 182 -8.69 3.81 25.82
C ALA A 182 -8.08 5.21 26.03
N ASP A 183 -7.12 5.32 26.95
CA ASP A 183 -6.37 6.55 27.22
C ASP A 183 -5.60 7.08 26.02
N PHE A 184 -5.20 6.20 25.09
CA PHE A 184 -4.58 6.63 23.84
C PHE A 184 -5.49 7.60 23.09
N PHE A 185 -6.73 7.22 22.84
CA PHE A 185 -7.67 8.06 22.09
C PHE A 185 -8.10 9.30 22.86
N THR A 186 -8.13 9.25 24.19
CA THR A 186 -8.38 10.43 25.03
C THR A 186 -7.29 11.49 24.86
N ARG A 187 -6.04 11.06 24.68
CA ARG A 187 -4.86 11.95 24.56
C ARG A 187 -4.55 12.32 23.11
N PHE A 188 -4.58 11.33 22.24
CA PHE A 188 -4.25 11.48 20.82
C PHE A 188 -5.43 12.04 20.01
N GLY A 189 -6.67 11.66 20.32
CA GLY A 189 -7.86 11.97 19.54
C GLY A 189 -8.10 10.95 18.42
N ASP A 190 -8.87 11.34 17.43
CA ASP A 190 -9.25 10.49 16.30
C ASP A 190 -8.15 10.42 15.23
N PHE A 191 -8.28 9.44 14.34
CA PHE A 191 -7.49 9.36 13.12
C PHE A 191 -7.84 10.53 12.20
N ASP A 192 -6.85 10.98 11.42
CA ASP A 192 -6.98 12.16 10.56
C ASP A 192 -7.85 11.89 9.33
N GLU A 193 -9.08 12.41 9.33
CA GLU A 193 -10.07 12.26 8.23
C GLU A 193 -9.71 13.05 6.97
N HIS A 194 -8.61 13.81 6.97
CA HIS A 194 -8.07 14.41 5.75
C HIS A 194 -7.68 13.35 4.71
N TYR A 195 -7.28 12.16 5.18
CA TYR A 195 -7.01 10.98 4.37
C TYR A 195 -8.24 10.04 4.41
N GLN A 196 -8.57 9.40 3.28
CA GLN A 196 -9.77 8.56 3.22
C GLN A 196 -9.48 7.06 3.46
N LEU A 197 -8.31 6.59 3.03
CA LEU A 197 -7.96 5.17 3.02
C LEU A 197 -6.64 4.86 3.75
N VAL A 198 -5.95 5.86 4.29
CA VAL A 198 -4.66 5.72 4.97
C VAL A 198 -4.75 6.35 6.35
N GLU A 199 -5.07 5.54 7.36
CA GLU A 199 -5.18 5.98 8.77
C GLU A 199 -3.85 5.87 9.51
N ASP A 200 -3.09 4.83 9.20
CA ASP A 200 -1.95 4.35 9.98
C ASP A 200 -0.72 5.26 9.84
N PHE A 201 -0.33 5.58 8.63
CA PHE A 201 0.88 6.35 8.40
C PHE A 201 0.81 7.78 8.97
N PRO A 202 -0.27 8.57 8.76
CA PRO A 202 -0.43 9.88 9.42
C PRO A 202 -0.43 9.78 10.94
N MET A 203 -1.08 8.76 11.51
CA MET A 203 -1.07 8.51 12.95
C MET A 203 0.35 8.24 13.45
N HIS A 204 1.07 7.30 12.86
CA HIS A 204 2.42 6.96 13.26
C HIS A 204 3.37 8.16 13.13
N PHE A 205 3.20 8.97 12.08
CA PHE A 205 4.00 10.17 11.90
C PHE A 205 3.74 11.21 12.99
N ARG A 206 2.48 11.40 13.38
CA ARG A 206 2.10 12.27 14.48
C ARG A 206 2.67 11.77 15.82
N LEU A 207 2.58 10.46 16.08
CA LEU A 207 3.18 9.83 17.25
C LEU A 207 4.68 10.10 17.32
N ALA A 208 5.38 9.93 16.20
CA ALA A 208 6.82 10.21 16.11
C ALA A 208 7.15 11.69 16.38
N LYS A 209 6.32 12.61 15.85
CA LYS A 209 6.49 14.06 16.04
C LYS A 209 6.27 14.48 17.50
N GLU A 210 5.35 13.83 18.19
CA GLU A 210 4.99 14.09 19.59
C GLU A 210 5.82 13.25 20.58
N ASN A 211 6.79 12.47 20.09
CA ASN A 211 7.69 11.61 20.87
C ASN A 211 6.96 10.53 21.69
N TRP A 212 5.91 9.94 21.14
CA TRP A 212 5.23 8.80 21.74
C TRP A 212 6.08 7.54 21.64
N VAL A 213 5.90 6.64 22.61
CA VAL A 213 6.53 5.33 22.64
C VAL A 213 5.53 4.29 22.13
N ILE A 214 5.99 3.42 21.22
CA ILE A 214 5.28 2.22 20.79
C ILE A 214 6.03 1.03 21.38
N HIS A 215 5.34 0.17 22.12
CA HIS A 215 5.93 -1.06 22.61
C HIS A 215 5.72 -2.17 21.57
N TYR A 216 6.74 -2.99 21.32
CA TYR A 216 6.67 -4.13 20.44
C TYR A 216 6.61 -5.42 21.26
N ALA A 217 5.49 -6.11 21.16
CA ALA A 217 5.33 -7.43 21.76
C ALA A 217 5.72 -8.52 20.76
N ASN A 218 6.64 -9.37 21.16
CA ASN A 218 7.20 -10.43 20.32
C ASN A 218 6.26 -11.64 20.22
N PHE A 219 5.03 -11.42 19.71
CA PHE A 219 4.10 -12.50 19.36
C PHE A 219 3.39 -12.18 18.03
N VAL A 220 2.75 -13.18 17.43
CA VAL A 220 1.96 -13.01 16.21
C VAL A 220 0.51 -12.80 16.61
N ALA A 221 -0.05 -11.64 16.26
CA ALA A 221 -1.44 -11.30 16.60
C ALA A 221 -2.43 -11.65 15.49
N ILE A 222 -2.08 -11.40 14.25
CA ILE A 222 -3.01 -11.45 13.13
C ILE A 222 -2.53 -12.42 12.04
N LYS A 223 -3.48 -13.20 11.52
CA LYS A 223 -3.39 -13.86 10.22
C LYS A 223 -4.02 -12.91 9.20
N HIS A 224 -3.19 -12.29 8.38
CA HIS A 224 -3.63 -11.37 7.33
C HIS A 224 -3.74 -12.07 5.99
N ARG A 225 -4.88 -11.91 5.33
CA ARG A 225 -5.17 -12.48 4.00
C ARG A 225 -4.63 -11.59 2.89
N HIS A 226 -3.89 -12.17 1.95
CA HIS A 226 -3.55 -11.45 0.71
C HIS A 226 -4.80 -11.15 -0.11
N GLY A 227 -4.92 -9.91 -0.62
CA GLY A 227 -6.01 -9.51 -1.52
C GLY A 227 -6.72 -8.22 -1.16
N GLY A 228 -6.41 -7.61 -0.02
CA GLY A 228 -6.97 -6.32 0.40
C GLY A 228 -6.50 -5.13 -0.47
N ILE A 229 -6.95 -3.92 -0.11
CA ILE A 229 -6.67 -2.68 -0.87
C ILE A 229 -5.16 -2.40 -0.95
N SER A 230 -4.44 -2.60 0.16
CA SER A 230 -2.99 -2.36 0.27
C SER A 230 -2.14 -3.45 -0.41
N HIS A 231 -2.63 -4.68 -0.42
CA HIS A 231 -1.92 -5.87 -0.95
C HIS A 231 -2.67 -6.53 -2.12
N GLY A 232 -3.54 -5.78 -2.81
CA GLY A 232 -4.37 -6.27 -3.91
C GLY A 232 -3.60 -6.91 -5.05
N GLN A 233 -4.28 -7.69 -5.88
CA GLN A 233 -3.70 -8.42 -7.02
C GLN A 233 -2.77 -7.52 -7.84
N LYS A 234 -1.55 -7.97 -8.09
CA LYS A 234 -0.55 -7.27 -8.92
C LYS A 234 -1.18 -6.85 -10.24
N GLY A 235 -1.47 -5.56 -10.39
CA GLY A 235 -2.05 -4.99 -11.60
C GLY A 235 -3.56 -4.69 -11.54
N ALA A 236 -4.26 -4.96 -10.43
CA ALA A 236 -5.62 -4.47 -10.22
C ALA A 236 -5.59 -2.94 -10.08
N ARG A 237 -6.07 -2.23 -11.09
CA ARG A 237 -6.11 -0.77 -11.12
C ARG A 237 -7.53 -0.29 -10.90
N THR A 238 -8.07 -0.58 -9.74
CA THR A 238 -9.37 -0.06 -9.32
C THR A 238 -9.26 1.40 -8.91
N THR A 239 -10.39 2.10 -8.91
CA THR A 239 -10.48 3.48 -8.41
C THR A 239 -10.03 3.57 -6.95
N THR A 240 -10.33 2.55 -6.16
CA THR A 240 -9.95 2.43 -4.75
C THR A 240 -8.44 2.33 -4.57
N VAL A 241 -7.77 1.46 -5.33
CA VAL A 241 -6.31 1.32 -5.31
C VAL A 241 -5.61 2.63 -5.69
N LEU A 242 -6.10 3.32 -6.73
CA LEU A 242 -5.54 4.62 -7.12
C LEU A 242 -5.73 5.65 -6.01
N ARG A 243 -6.89 5.69 -5.34
CA ARG A 243 -7.16 6.60 -4.23
C ARG A 243 -6.24 6.31 -3.04
N TYR A 244 -6.06 5.05 -2.67
CA TYR A 244 -5.12 4.63 -1.63
C TYR A 244 -3.70 5.16 -1.90
N TYR A 245 -3.18 4.95 -3.10
CA TYR A 245 -1.85 5.48 -3.45
C TYR A 245 -1.81 7.02 -3.52
N THR A 246 -2.92 7.67 -3.84
CA THR A 246 -3.00 9.14 -3.83
C THR A 246 -2.95 9.67 -2.40
N ASP A 247 -3.74 9.10 -1.48
CA ASP A 247 -3.72 9.45 -0.07
C ASP A 247 -2.33 9.18 0.54
N LEU A 248 -1.75 8.02 0.23
CA LEU A 248 -0.40 7.68 0.66
C LEU A 248 0.63 8.68 0.15
N TYR A 249 0.60 9.04 -1.13
CA TYR A 249 1.49 10.05 -1.69
C TYR A 249 1.29 11.41 -1.03
N GLN A 250 0.04 11.83 -0.82
CA GLN A 250 -0.30 13.10 -0.20
C GLN A 250 0.23 13.17 1.24
N SER A 251 -0.02 12.13 2.06
CA SER A 251 0.50 12.06 3.42
C SER A 251 2.02 12.17 3.46
N MET A 252 2.67 11.61 2.49
CA MET A 252 4.11 11.65 2.36
C MET A 252 4.63 13.03 1.95
N VAL A 253 4.00 13.73 1.03
CA VAL A 253 4.36 15.11 0.65
C VAL A 253 4.15 16.06 1.83
N GLU A 254 3.06 15.91 2.55
CA GLU A 254 2.69 16.80 3.65
C GLU A 254 3.50 16.53 4.92
N LEU A 255 3.82 15.28 5.19
CA LEU A 255 4.46 14.87 6.44
C LEU A 255 5.97 14.65 6.30
N ILE A 256 6.41 13.86 5.30
CA ILE A 256 7.83 13.51 5.17
C ILE A 256 8.68 14.66 4.65
N LEU A 257 8.26 15.31 3.56
CA LEU A 257 9.12 16.31 2.91
C LEU A 257 9.54 17.45 3.83
N PRO A 258 8.69 17.98 4.73
CA PRO A 258 9.11 19.00 5.70
C PRO A 258 10.10 18.47 6.75
N ALA A 259 9.96 17.20 7.15
CA ALA A 259 10.73 16.61 8.25
C ALA A 259 12.09 16.03 7.81
N ILE A 260 12.24 15.68 6.54
CA ILE A 260 13.36 14.88 6.05
C ILE A 260 14.74 15.45 6.34
N ASN A 261 14.90 16.77 6.23
CA ASN A 261 16.19 17.43 6.49
C ASN A 261 16.47 17.70 7.96
N ILE A 262 15.44 17.56 8.80
CA ILE A 262 15.56 17.80 10.25
C ILE A 262 16.13 16.55 10.91
N TYR A 263 15.68 15.36 10.48
CA TYR A 263 15.95 14.09 11.17
C TYR A 263 16.90 13.17 10.43
N LEU A 264 17.14 13.36 9.11
CA LEU A 264 18.03 12.50 8.33
C LEU A 264 19.28 13.23 7.85
N PRO A 265 20.42 12.55 7.80
CA PRO A 265 21.63 13.04 7.12
C PRO A 265 21.35 13.33 5.65
N GLU A 266 22.09 14.28 5.05
CA GLU A 266 21.85 14.76 3.68
C GLU A 266 21.86 13.66 2.62
N ASN A 267 22.77 12.69 2.73
CA ASN A 267 22.85 11.55 1.83
C ASN A 267 21.60 10.68 1.88
N GLU A 268 21.06 10.40 3.06
CA GLU A 268 19.82 9.65 3.25
C GLU A 268 18.61 10.46 2.77
N ALA A 269 18.54 11.74 3.14
CA ALA A 269 17.50 12.66 2.71
C ALA A 269 17.39 12.71 1.17
N LYS A 270 18.53 12.75 0.47
CA LYS A 270 18.59 12.71 -0.99
C LYS A 270 18.04 11.38 -1.56
N HIS A 271 18.34 10.26 -0.91
CA HIS A 271 17.84 8.94 -1.33
C HIS A 271 16.31 8.86 -1.14
N VAL A 272 15.80 9.24 0.01
CA VAL A 272 14.38 9.30 0.32
C VAL A 272 13.65 10.18 -0.70
N ARG A 273 14.07 11.43 -0.93
CA ARG A 273 13.48 12.32 -1.96
C ARG A 273 13.46 11.72 -3.37
N ARG A 274 14.51 10.98 -3.73
CA ARG A 274 14.56 10.32 -5.04
C ARG A 274 13.51 9.21 -5.17
N ASN A 275 13.24 8.49 -4.09
CA ASN A 275 12.21 7.46 -4.06
C ASN A 275 10.81 8.08 -4.19
N TRP A 276 10.56 9.19 -3.50
CA TRP A 276 9.31 9.95 -3.59
C TRP A 276 8.99 10.44 -5.00
N LYS A 277 9.97 11.00 -5.69
CA LYS A 277 9.80 11.42 -7.09
C LYS A 277 9.38 10.26 -8.01
N LYS A 278 9.79 9.03 -7.70
CA LYS A 278 9.35 7.86 -8.46
C LYS A 278 7.90 7.51 -8.20
N GLN A 279 7.44 7.65 -6.96
CA GLN A 279 6.06 7.39 -6.57
C GLN A 279 5.12 8.45 -7.14
N GLN A 280 5.48 9.71 -7.05
CA GLN A 280 4.75 10.79 -7.70
C GLN A 280 4.54 10.49 -9.19
N LEU A 281 5.61 10.16 -9.90
CA LEU A 281 5.52 9.81 -11.33
C LEU A 281 4.59 8.61 -11.58
N TRP A 282 4.60 7.61 -10.69
CA TRP A 282 3.69 6.47 -10.80
C TRP A 282 2.22 6.88 -10.64
N ILE A 283 1.90 7.70 -9.64
CA ILE A 283 0.55 8.23 -9.39
C ILE A 283 0.09 9.09 -10.57
N GLU A 284 0.94 10.00 -11.06
CA GLU A 284 0.66 10.86 -12.21
C GLU A 284 0.32 10.02 -13.44
N ILE A 285 1.15 9.04 -13.79
CA ILE A 285 0.92 8.14 -14.93
C ILE A 285 -0.42 7.40 -14.80
N ASN A 286 -0.77 6.92 -13.61
CA ASN A 286 -2.02 6.19 -13.41
C ASN A 286 -3.24 7.12 -13.38
N SER A 287 -3.08 8.36 -12.93
CA SER A 287 -4.12 9.39 -12.98
C SER A 287 -4.39 9.81 -14.44
N PHE A 288 -3.35 10.03 -15.22
CA PHE A 288 -3.46 10.33 -16.65
C PHE A 288 -4.10 9.19 -17.45
N GLU A 289 -3.84 7.94 -17.07
CA GLU A 289 -4.44 6.77 -17.72
C GLU A 289 -5.96 6.77 -17.65
N LYS A 290 -6.56 7.37 -16.63
CA LYS A 290 -8.03 7.52 -16.53
C LYS A 290 -8.59 8.74 -17.27
N GLN A 291 -7.80 9.79 -17.39
CA GLN A 291 -8.27 11.07 -17.92
C GLN A 291 -8.01 11.25 -19.42
N ASN A 292 -7.08 10.51 -20.02
CA ASN A 292 -6.63 10.76 -21.40
C ASN A 292 -6.46 9.47 -22.19
N ALA A 293 -7.33 9.24 -23.20
CA ALA A 293 -7.29 8.06 -24.07
C ALA A 293 -5.93 7.87 -24.78
N MET A 294 -5.22 8.94 -25.07
CA MET A 294 -3.91 8.89 -25.71
C MET A 294 -2.85 8.28 -24.77
N TRP A 295 -2.84 8.64 -23.50
CA TRP A 295 -1.95 8.05 -22.51
C TRP A 295 -2.27 6.57 -22.28
N LYS A 296 -3.54 6.19 -22.30
CA LYS A 296 -3.95 4.78 -22.25
C LYS A 296 -3.36 3.98 -23.41
N LEU A 297 -3.42 4.51 -24.62
CA LEU A 297 -2.81 3.89 -25.80
C LEU A 297 -1.29 3.74 -25.67
N ILE A 298 -0.59 4.77 -25.16
CA ILE A 298 0.86 4.74 -24.93
C ILE A 298 1.23 3.69 -23.88
N ILE A 299 0.52 3.64 -22.77
CA ILE A 299 0.79 2.70 -21.68
C ILE A 299 0.44 1.27 -22.10
N ASP A 300 -0.68 1.05 -22.80
CA ASP A 300 -1.05 -0.27 -23.33
C ASP A 300 -0.08 -0.75 -24.40
N GLY A 301 0.41 0.16 -25.26
CA GLY A 301 1.49 -0.11 -26.18
C GLY A 301 2.77 -0.54 -25.46
N ALA A 302 3.17 0.18 -24.40
CA ALA A 302 4.32 -0.17 -23.59
C ALA A 302 4.17 -1.53 -22.87
N ARG A 303 2.94 -1.86 -22.41
CA ARG A 303 2.62 -3.17 -21.82
C ARG A 303 2.71 -4.32 -22.83
N LYS A 304 2.19 -4.13 -24.05
CA LYS A 304 2.29 -5.11 -25.13
C LYS A 304 3.75 -5.38 -25.48
N VAL A 305 4.57 -4.34 -25.53
CA VAL A 305 6.01 -4.44 -25.74
C VAL A 305 6.71 -5.20 -24.60
N LYS A 306 6.31 -4.98 -23.34
CA LYS A 306 6.84 -5.72 -22.18
C LYS A 306 6.48 -7.22 -22.21
N ARG A 307 5.32 -7.59 -22.76
CA ARG A 307 4.85 -8.99 -22.88
C ARG A 307 5.54 -9.79 -23.99
N GLY A 308 6.53 -9.24 -24.66
CA GLY A 308 7.40 -9.98 -25.57
C GLY A 308 6.99 -9.97 -27.05
N ALA A 309 5.79 -9.48 -27.41
CA ALA A 309 5.34 -9.50 -28.80
C ALA A 309 6.13 -8.58 -29.75
N VAL A 310 6.85 -7.58 -29.21
CA VAL A 310 7.59 -6.58 -30.00
C VAL A 310 9.03 -6.34 -29.46
N TYR A 311 9.55 -7.27 -28.65
CA TYR A 311 10.86 -7.05 -27.98
C TYR A 311 12.05 -7.16 -28.93
N PHE A 312 11.92 -7.91 -30.00
CA PHE A 312 13.01 -8.19 -30.92
C PHE A 312 13.47 -6.96 -31.74
N PRO A 313 12.57 -6.14 -32.33
CA PRO A 313 12.99 -4.94 -33.08
C PRO A 313 13.63 -3.86 -32.19
N LEU A 314 13.13 -3.70 -30.94
CA LEU A 314 13.55 -2.61 -30.06
C LEU A 314 14.98 -2.78 -29.51
N LYS A 315 15.48 -4.01 -29.38
CA LYS A 315 16.89 -4.26 -29.02
C LYS A 315 17.87 -3.90 -30.14
N LYS A 316 17.38 -3.86 -31.38
CA LYS A 316 18.20 -3.61 -32.57
C LYS A 316 17.99 -2.23 -33.20
N TRP A 317 17.43 -1.27 -32.47
CA TRP A 317 17.23 0.10 -32.99
C TRP A 317 18.53 0.73 -33.52
N THR A 318 19.66 0.40 -32.90
CA THR A 318 20.98 0.84 -33.38
C THR A 318 21.32 0.24 -34.73
N TRP A 319 20.80 -0.96 -35.05
CA TRP A 319 20.92 -1.55 -36.35
C TRP A 319 20.10 -0.77 -37.41
N PHE A 320 18.85 -0.41 -37.08
CA PHE A 320 18.01 0.44 -37.93
C PHE A 320 18.61 1.81 -38.13
N LEU A 321 19.23 2.42 -37.10
CA LEU A 321 19.95 3.67 -37.22
C LEU A 321 21.15 3.54 -38.15
N LYS A 322 21.95 2.50 -38.02
CA LYS A 322 23.08 2.23 -38.90
C LYS A 322 22.63 2.00 -40.34
N ALA A 323 21.58 1.18 -40.55
CA ALA A 323 21.01 0.95 -41.85
C ALA A 323 20.49 2.25 -42.49
N TYR A 324 19.79 3.09 -41.73
CA TYR A 324 19.33 4.41 -42.18
C TYR A 324 20.52 5.32 -42.59
N LEU A 325 21.54 5.45 -41.73
CA LEU A 325 22.71 6.27 -42.01
C LEU A 325 23.47 5.78 -43.24
N ILE A 326 23.65 4.46 -43.39
CA ILE A 326 24.29 3.87 -44.56
C ILE A 326 23.45 4.18 -45.81
N THR A 327 22.12 4.03 -45.74
CA THR A 327 21.24 4.33 -46.88
C THR A 327 21.31 5.81 -47.28
N MET A 328 21.32 6.73 -46.31
CA MET A 328 21.40 8.17 -46.57
C MET A 328 22.75 8.58 -47.14
N VAL A 329 23.85 8.05 -46.60
CA VAL A 329 25.20 8.30 -47.13
C VAL A 329 25.34 7.72 -48.52
N SER A 330 24.87 6.48 -48.74
CA SER A 330 24.90 5.86 -50.07
C SER A 330 24.04 6.64 -51.08
N LYS A 331 22.85 7.11 -50.67
CA LYS A 331 21.99 7.97 -51.50
C LYS A 331 22.71 9.26 -51.89
N CYS A 332 23.30 9.97 -50.94
CA CYS A 332 24.01 11.21 -51.21
C CYS A 332 25.21 10.99 -52.15
N TRP A 333 25.92 9.90 -51.98
CA TRP A 333 27.10 9.57 -52.79
C TRP A 333 26.73 9.11 -54.20
N ILE A 334 25.80 8.14 -54.29
CA ILE A 334 25.32 7.60 -55.56
C ILE A 334 24.55 8.68 -56.37
N SER A 335 23.75 9.56 -55.71
CA SER A 335 23.10 10.70 -56.37
C SER A 335 24.09 11.65 -57.02
N LYS A 336 25.17 11.94 -56.31
CA LYS A 336 26.22 12.85 -56.84
C LYS A 336 26.97 12.22 -58.02
N MET A 337 27.27 10.93 -57.94
CA MET A 337 27.92 10.22 -59.01
C MET A 337 27.05 10.05 -60.27
N ILE A 338 25.80 9.62 -60.09
CA ILE A 338 24.86 9.36 -61.23
C ILE A 338 24.40 10.69 -61.84
N ALA A 339 24.15 11.73 -61.05
CA ALA A 339 23.80 13.06 -61.58
C ALA A 339 24.93 13.68 -62.35
N ALA A 340 26.19 13.44 -61.94
CA ALA A 340 27.37 13.96 -62.61
C ALA A 340 27.65 13.24 -63.95
N GLU A 341 27.32 11.94 -64.05
CA GLU A 341 27.72 11.13 -65.20
C GLU A 341 26.57 10.87 -66.20
N PHE A 342 25.32 10.87 -65.74
CA PHE A 342 24.18 10.45 -66.57
C PHE A 342 22.96 11.40 -66.59
N GLY A 343 22.98 12.49 -65.80
CA GLY A 343 21.89 13.49 -65.79
C GLY A 343 20.53 12.97 -65.31
N VAL A 344 20.45 11.80 -64.65
CA VAL A 344 19.21 11.14 -64.26
C VAL A 344 18.92 11.37 -62.78
N GLN A 345 17.68 11.76 -62.46
CA GLN A 345 17.19 11.83 -61.08
C GLN A 345 16.98 10.41 -60.52
N LEU A 346 17.46 10.18 -59.29
CA LEU A 346 17.27 8.90 -58.60
C LEU A 346 15.79 8.60 -58.34
N LEU A 347 15.46 7.34 -58.45
CA LEU A 347 14.09 6.80 -58.36
C LEU A 347 13.39 7.22 -57.05
N PRO A 348 12.12 7.66 -57.13
CA PRO A 348 11.36 8.18 -55.95
C PRO A 348 11.21 7.19 -54.77
N TRP A 349 11.30 5.88 -55.07
CA TRP A 349 11.17 4.86 -54.02
C TRP A 349 12.32 4.90 -52.96
N ILE A 350 13.50 5.40 -53.29
CA ILE A 350 14.64 5.55 -52.33
C ILE A 350 14.31 6.59 -51.29
N ASP A 351 13.62 7.69 -51.66
CA ASP A 351 13.18 8.71 -50.75
C ASP A 351 12.09 8.15 -49.80
N THR A 352 11.15 7.39 -50.36
CA THR A 352 10.12 6.72 -49.59
C THR A 352 10.73 5.73 -48.58
N LEU A 353 11.72 4.93 -48.99
CA LEU A 353 12.43 4.00 -48.11
C LEU A 353 13.17 4.75 -46.98
N ALA A 354 13.84 5.87 -47.29
CA ALA A 354 14.53 6.67 -46.29
C ALA A 354 13.55 7.25 -45.25
N TRP A 355 12.39 7.74 -45.66
CA TRP A 355 11.34 8.23 -44.77
C TRP A 355 10.71 7.10 -43.91
N VAL A 356 10.50 5.94 -44.48
CA VAL A 356 10.01 4.76 -43.74
C VAL A 356 11.02 4.32 -42.68
N LEU A 357 12.31 4.27 -43.01
CA LEU A 357 13.38 3.93 -42.07
C LEU A 357 13.51 4.97 -40.95
N LEU A 358 13.40 6.26 -41.28
CA LEU A 358 13.41 7.34 -40.30
C LEU A 358 12.19 7.24 -39.36
N GLY A 359 11.01 7.02 -39.92
CA GLY A 359 9.77 6.81 -39.13
C GLY A 359 9.88 5.60 -38.20
N ALA A 360 10.39 4.47 -38.68
CA ALA A 360 10.63 3.29 -37.87
C ALA A 360 11.63 3.55 -36.73
N MET A 361 12.72 4.29 -37.04
CA MET A 361 13.71 4.68 -36.03
C MET A 361 13.12 5.57 -34.94
N VAL A 362 12.34 6.59 -35.32
CA VAL A 362 11.67 7.49 -34.37
C VAL A 362 10.68 6.70 -33.51
N LEU A 363 9.88 5.83 -34.10
CA LEU A 363 8.95 4.95 -33.37
C LEU A 363 9.70 4.05 -32.38
N CYS A 364 10.81 3.44 -32.80
CA CYS A 364 11.61 2.59 -31.90
C CYS A 364 12.27 3.40 -30.77
N ALA A 365 12.78 4.59 -31.04
CA ALA A 365 13.37 5.47 -30.02
C ALA A 365 12.32 5.93 -29.01
N THR A 366 11.13 6.34 -29.50
CA THR A 366 10.00 6.75 -28.67
C THR A 366 9.51 5.59 -27.81
N ALA A 367 9.34 4.40 -28.37
CA ALA A 367 8.95 3.21 -27.65
C ALA A 367 9.98 2.82 -26.56
N GLN A 368 11.29 2.98 -26.84
CA GLN A 368 12.33 2.75 -25.83
C GLN A 368 12.30 3.78 -24.70
N LEU A 369 12.06 5.05 -25.03
CA LEU A 369 11.90 6.09 -24.03
C LEU A 369 10.70 5.81 -23.13
N ILE A 370 9.56 5.46 -23.72
CA ILE A 370 8.34 5.06 -23.02
C ILE A 370 8.61 3.84 -22.14
N LEU A 371 9.30 2.82 -22.64
CA LEU A 371 9.68 1.64 -21.87
C LEU A 371 10.64 1.99 -20.72
N LYS A 372 11.55 2.93 -20.91
CA LYS A 372 12.48 3.37 -19.87
C LYS A 372 11.72 4.11 -18.76
N VAL A 373 10.78 4.99 -19.11
CA VAL A 373 9.90 5.68 -18.18
C VAL A 373 9.00 4.66 -17.46
N TYR A 374 8.36 3.76 -18.19
CA TYR A 374 7.52 2.69 -17.65
C TYR A 374 8.29 1.77 -16.69
N ARG A 375 9.49 1.31 -17.07
CA ARG A 375 10.35 0.50 -16.19
C ARG A 375 10.78 1.25 -14.93
N LYS A 376 11.02 2.57 -15.05
CA LYS A 376 11.37 3.40 -13.90
C LYS A 376 10.17 3.57 -12.96
N ALA A 377 8.98 3.73 -13.51
CA ALA A 377 7.72 3.83 -12.78
C ALA A 377 7.29 2.49 -12.13
N THR A 378 7.44 1.36 -12.84
CA THR A 378 7.03 0.03 -12.34
C THR A 378 8.07 -0.68 -11.48
N ARG A 379 9.35 -0.29 -11.50
CA ARG A 379 10.34 -0.78 -10.51
C ARG A 379 10.04 -0.29 -9.10
N PHE A 380 9.28 0.78 -8.99
CA PHE A 380 8.82 1.30 -7.72
C PHE A 380 7.83 0.33 -7.04
N ASP A 381 6.90 -0.24 -7.80
CA ASP A 381 5.88 -1.21 -7.36
C ASP A 381 6.50 -2.47 -6.68
N ARG A 382 7.72 -2.85 -7.07
CA ARG A 382 8.44 -3.98 -6.46
C ARG A 382 9.20 -3.62 -5.19
N ASN A 383 9.54 -2.36 -4.99
CA ASN A 383 10.37 -1.94 -3.87
C ASN A 383 9.55 -1.47 -2.66
N ILE A 384 8.31 -0.99 -2.86
CA ILE A 384 7.38 -0.73 -1.76
C ILE A 384 6.89 -2.05 -1.16
N ILE A 385 6.56 -3.04 -2.01
CA ILE A 385 6.15 -4.38 -1.58
C ILE A 385 7.31 -5.17 -0.94
N ALA A 386 8.55 -4.81 -1.22
CA ALA A 386 9.74 -5.45 -0.63
C ALA A 386 10.25 -4.75 0.64
N LEU A 387 9.68 -3.60 1.02
CA LEU A 387 10.00 -2.84 2.23
C LEU A 387 8.83 -2.82 3.23
N GLY A 388 7.64 -3.32 2.83
CA GLY A 388 6.48 -3.57 3.68
C GLY A 388 6.36 -5.06 3.99
#